data_2975e2d3fcaa585389c2755f1345b53b
#
_entry.id   2975e2d3fcaa585389c2755f1345b53b
#
_cell.length_a   1.000
_cell.length_b   1.000
_cell.length_c   1.000
_cell.angle_alpha   90.00
_cell.angle_beta   90.00
_cell.angle_gamma   90.00
#
_symmetry.space_group_name_H-M   'P 1'
#
loop_
_entity.id
_entity.type
_entity.pdbx_description
1 polymer ?
#
loop_
_entity_poly.entity_id
_entity_poly.type
_entity_poly.pdbx_seq_one_letter_code
_entity_poly.pdbx_strand_id
1 'polypeptide(L)'
;LDRDAAVDRAVRLVTGLTLWLGLLLVTYWWVANGGVTDLAHWESGLTSLGRITGLWSADLLLVQVLLMSRLPPLEHAFGRDRLARIHRVVGFLSFYLLITHIVLIIVGYASGQWSVVLSTVWDLITNYGGILLAFGGTACLIMVVITSVKAARRRLRYESWHLLHLYGYLGVGLALPHQLWTGQEFLQSPAATVYWWTLWAAAAGTVVLWRVWLPLWRSARYRLRVAGVVRESADVVSVYLTGHRLDRLPLRAGQFINIRFLSQPGWTRANPFSLSIAAGQPHAADHGKSRRRWQHTTGVPAAGHVCAVRGTVRAP
;
A
#
# COMPACT_ATOMS: atom_id res chain seq x y z
N LEU A 1 -30.06 -5.00 3.91
CA LEU A 1 -29.62 -3.68 3.39
C LEU A 1 -29.18 -2.72 4.53
N ASP A 2 -29.91 -2.70 5.67
CA ASP A 2 -29.59 -1.78 6.79
C ASP A 2 -28.35 -2.20 7.58
N ARG A 3 -28.12 -3.51 7.74
CA ARG A 3 -26.99 -4.06 8.53
C ARG A 3 -25.65 -3.80 7.85
N ASP A 4 -25.58 -3.97 6.53
CA ASP A 4 -24.33 -3.74 5.79
C ASP A 4 -23.97 -2.26 5.77
N ALA A 5 -24.95 -1.37 5.61
CA ALA A 5 -24.75 0.08 5.70
C ALA A 5 -24.31 0.53 7.12
N ALA A 6 -24.79 -0.13 8.16
CA ALA A 6 -24.36 0.14 9.54
C ALA A 6 -22.90 -0.31 9.77
N VAL A 7 -22.53 -1.49 9.27
CA VAL A 7 -21.14 -2.00 9.33
C VAL A 7 -20.18 -1.07 8.58
N ASP A 8 -20.54 -0.63 7.39
CA ASP A 8 -19.72 0.29 6.60
C ASP A 8 -19.53 1.64 7.31
N ARG A 9 -20.58 2.18 7.94
CA ARG A 9 -20.47 3.40 8.76
C ARG A 9 -19.53 3.19 9.95
N ALA A 10 -19.66 2.08 10.65
CA ALA A 10 -18.80 1.74 11.77
C ALA A 10 -17.32 1.63 11.34
N VAL A 11 -17.04 0.94 10.24
CA VAL A 11 -15.68 0.82 9.69
C VAL A 11 -15.10 2.20 9.34
N ARG A 12 -15.88 3.08 8.72
CA ARG A 12 -15.44 4.45 8.39
C ARG A 12 -15.13 5.27 9.65
N LEU A 13 -16.00 5.20 10.66
CA LEU A 13 -15.79 5.89 11.93
C LEU A 13 -14.55 5.37 12.65
N VAL A 14 -14.43 4.04 12.80
CA VAL A 14 -13.27 3.42 13.45
C VAL A 14 -11.98 3.80 12.73
N THR A 15 -11.95 3.74 11.39
CA THR A 15 -10.76 4.14 10.61
C THR A 15 -10.39 5.60 10.85
N GLY A 16 -11.37 6.50 10.82
CA GLY A 16 -11.15 7.92 11.12
C GLY A 16 -10.67 8.17 12.54
N LEU A 17 -11.32 7.54 13.52
CA LEU A 17 -10.93 7.64 14.94
C LEU A 17 -9.53 7.08 15.18
N THR A 18 -9.19 5.93 14.61
CA THR A 18 -7.83 5.34 14.75
C THR A 18 -6.76 6.28 14.23
N LEU A 19 -6.97 6.91 13.07
CA LEU A 19 -6.04 7.88 12.52
C LEU A 19 -5.87 9.10 13.44
N TRP A 20 -6.97 9.70 13.89
CA TRP A 20 -6.91 10.87 14.77
C TRP A 20 -6.33 10.54 16.15
N LEU A 21 -6.70 9.40 16.73
CA LEU A 21 -6.16 8.95 18.01
C LEU A 21 -4.67 8.64 17.90
N GLY A 22 -4.20 8.08 16.78
CA GLY A 22 -2.77 7.87 16.52
C GLY A 22 -2.00 9.20 16.55
N LEU A 23 -2.44 10.18 15.77
CA LEU A 23 -1.81 11.51 15.75
C LEU A 23 -1.84 12.20 17.12
N LEU A 24 -2.95 12.11 17.85
CA LEU A 24 -3.08 12.67 19.21
C LEU A 24 -2.14 11.96 20.19
N LEU A 25 -2.06 10.64 20.14
CA LEU A 25 -1.21 9.85 21.01
C LEU A 25 0.28 10.15 20.79
N VAL A 26 0.70 10.24 19.53
CA VAL A 26 2.06 10.62 19.15
C VAL A 26 2.38 12.04 19.62
N THR A 27 1.43 12.96 19.47
CA THR A 27 1.57 14.35 19.98
C THR A 27 1.66 14.37 21.50
N TYR A 28 0.86 13.56 22.20
CA TYR A 28 0.92 13.45 23.65
C TYR A 28 2.31 12.99 24.12
N TRP A 29 2.90 11.98 23.52
CA TRP A 29 4.25 11.54 23.90
C TRP A 29 5.29 12.62 23.64
N TRP A 30 5.23 13.31 22.50
CA TRP A 30 6.11 14.44 22.22
C TRP A 30 6.00 15.54 23.28
N VAL A 31 4.76 15.89 23.71
CA VAL A 31 4.55 16.86 24.81
C VAL A 31 5.11 16.33 26.13
N ALA A 32 4.80 15.07 26.47
CA ALA A 32 5.24 14.44 27.72
C ALA A 32 6.77 14.32 27.81
N ASN A 33 7.45 14.23 26.67
CA ASN A 33 8.91 14.15 26.56
C ASN A 33 9.59 15.52 26.40
N GLY A 34 8.93 16.59 26.84
CA GLY A 34 9.52 17.92 26.86
C GLY A 34 9.47 18.68 25.52
N GLY A 35 8.76 18.16 24.53
CA GLY A 35 8.71 18.78 23.20
C GLY A 35 8.25 20.25 23.22
N VAL A 36 7.32 20.59 24.10
CA VAL A 36 6.84 21.97 24.27
C VAL A 36 7.86 22.84 25.01
N THR A 37 8.55 22.30 26.03
CA THR A 37 9.57 23.05 26.77
C THR A 37 10.78 23.39 25.91
N ASP A 38 11.13 22.50 24.97
CA ASP A 38 12.22 22.72 24.01
C ASP A 38 11.94 23.90 23.07
N LEU A 39 10.68 24.30 22.87
CA LEU A 39 10.30 25.45 22.04
C LEU A 39 10.75 26.80 22.61
N ALA A 40 11.15 26.86 23.92
CA ALA A 40 11.59 28.09 24.57
C ALA A 40 12.90 28.66 24.00
N HIS A 41 13.72 27.82 23.36
CA HIS A 41 14.98 28.20 22.75
C HIS A 41 14.99 27.94 21.27
N TRP A 42 15.66 28.77 20.48
CA TRP A 42 15.65 28.70 19.02
C TRP A 42 16.15 27.34 18.47
N GLU A 43 17.31 26.89 18.93
CA GLU A 43 17.94 25.67 18.41
C GLU A 43 17.18 24.40 18.81
N SER A 44 16.85 24.25 20.08
CA SER A 44 16.06 23.14 20.59
C SER A 44 14.62 23.18 20.04
N GLY A 45 14.07 24.37 19.81
CA GLY A 45 12.75 24.55 19.23
C GLY A 45 12.66 24.01 17.79
N LEU A 46 13.67 24.30 16.95
CA LEU A 46 13.73 23.78 15.59
C LEU A 46 13.81 22.24 15.59
N THR A 47 14.69 21.67 16.41
CA THR A 47 14.81 20.21 16.51
C THR A 47 13.55 19.58 17.09
N SER A 48 12.88 20.22 18.05
CA SER A 48 11.63 19.75 18.62
C SER A 48 10.48 19.76 17.60
N LEU A 49 10.33 20.85 16.84
CA LEU A 49 9.38 20.91 15.71
C LEU A 49 9.73 19.88 14.62
N GLY A 50 11.02 19.67 14.40
CA GLY A 50 11.50 18.60 13.51
C GLY A 50 11.06 17.23 14.01
N ARG A 51 11.18 16.92 15.30
CA ARG A 51 10.72 15.65 15.87
C ARG A 51 9.24 15.42 15.67
N ILE A 52 8.37 16.36 16.04
CA ILE A 52 6.91 16.16 15.90
C ILE A 52 6.49 16.01 14.44
N THR A 53 7.07 16.78 13.52
CA THR A 53 6.77 16.62 12.08
C THR A 53 7.23 15.27 11.54
N GLY A 54 8.37 14.74 12.01
CA GLY A 54 8.84 13.40 11.69
C GLY A 54 7.92 12.30 12.22
N LEU A 55 7.46 12.42 13.45
CA LEU A 55 6.52 11.49 14.08
C LEU A 55 5.18 11.45 13.35
N TRP A 56 4.58 12.60 13.04
CA TRP A 56 3.34 12.66 12.23
C TRP A 56 3.55 12.08 10.83
N SER A 57 4.71 12.37 10.22
CA SER A 57 5.04 11.79 8.91
C SER A 57 5.09 10.28 8.99
N ALA A 58 5.80 9.71 9.97
CA ALA A 58 5.94 8.26 10.14
C ALA A 58 4.59 7.57 10.36
N ASP A 59 3.73 8.13 11.23
CA ASP A 59 2.38 7.62 11.49
C ASP A 59 1.54 7.60 10.20
N LEU A 60 1.47 8.74 9.50
CA LEU A 60 0.72 8.86 8.25
C LEU A 60 1.28 7.99 7.12
N LEU A 61 2.61 7.79 7.05
CA LEU A 61 3.24 6.88 6.09
C LEU A 61 2.81 5.42 6.31
N LEU A 62 2.70 4.98 7.54
CA LEU A 62 2.21 3.63 7.86
C LEU A 62 0.70 3.51 7.63
N VAL A 63 -0.07 4.51 8.01
CA VAL A 63 -1.52 4.55 7.75
C VAL A 63 -1.82 4.49 6.25
N GLN A 64 -1.10 5.23 5.40
CA GLN A 64 -1.34 5.17 3.95
C GLN A 64 -0.98 3.81 3.33
N VAL A 65 -0.02 3.08 3.92
CA VAL A 65 0.27 1.68 3.54
C VAL A 65 -0.94 0.80 3.86
N LEU A 66 -1.52 0.95 5.06
CA LEU A 66 -2.74 0.23 5.47
C LEU A 66 -3.93 0.52 4.54
N LEU A 67 -4.16 1.79 4.17
CA LEU A 67 -5.24 2.16 3.25
C LEU A 67 -5.17 1.43 1.90
N MET A 68 -3.96 1.13 1.42
CA MET A 68 -3.73 0.48 0.13
C MET A 68 -3.38 -1.02 0.24
N SER A 69 -3.41 -1.61 1.45
CA SER A 69 -3.08 -3.01 1.69
C SER A 69 -4.13 -4.02 1.19
N ARG A 70 -5.28 -3.53 0.68
CA ARG A 70 -6.42 -4.34 0.21
C ARG A 70 -7.17 -5.09 1.32
N LEU A 71 -7.29 -4.47 2.47
CA LEU A 71 -8.14 -4.95 3.54
C LEU A 71 -9.60 -4.99 3.09
N PRO A 72 -10.27 -6.18 3.11
CA PRO A 72 -11.64 -6.27 2.61
C PRO A 72 -12.64 -5.32 3.30
N PRO A 73 -12.62 -5.13 4.63
CA PRO A 73 -13.52 -4.19 5.28
C PRO A 73 -13.34 -2.75 4.80
N LEU A 74 -12.09 -2.31 4.57
CA LEU A 74 -11.82 -0.96 4.05
C LEU A 74 -12.28 -0.82 2.58
N GLU A 75 -11.97 -1.81 1.73
CA GLU A 75 -12.40 -1.78 0.33
C GLU A 75 -13.94 -1.77 0.22
N HIS A 76 -14.64 -2.49 1.09
CA HIS A 76 -16.11 -2.52 1.11
C HIS A 76 -16.68 -1.19 1.59
N ALA A 77 -16.23 -0.69 2.74
CA ALA A 77 -16.78 0.51 3.35
C ALA A 77 -16.50 1.81 2.58
N PHE A 78 -15.31 1.96 2.01
CA PHE A 78 -14.90 3.20 1.33
C PHE A 78 -14.99 3.14 -0.19
N GLY A 79 -14.85 1.95 -0.79
CA GLY A 79 -14.61 1.79 -2.21
C GLY A 79 -13.18 2.20 -2.61
N ARG A 80 -12.67 1.60 -3.70
CA ARG A 80 -11.27 1.79 -4.15
C ARG A 80 -10.93 3.21 -4.54
N ASP A 81 -11.86 3.89 -5.21
CA ASP A 81 -11.61 5.24 -5.71
C ASP A 81 -11.51 6.26 -4.56
N ARG A 82 -12.29 6.07 -3.51
CA ARG A 82 -12.22 6.91 -2.31
C ARG A 82 -10.94 6.62 -1.52
N LEU A 83 -10.57 5.34 -1.34
CA LEU A 83 -9.30 4.97 -0.71
C LEU A 83 -8.11 5.54 -1.46
N ALA A 84 -8.10 5.48 -2.80
CA ALA A 84 -7.04 6.07 -3.62
C ALA A 84 -6.96 7.60 -3.48
N ARG A 85 -8.10 8.28 -3.33
CA ARG A 85 -8.11 9.74 -3.06
C ARG A 85 -7.56 10.06 -1.67
N ILE A 86 -7.99 9.33 -0.64
CA ILE A 86 -7.49 9.50 0.73
C ILE A 86 -5.98 9.22 0.78
N HIS A 87 -5.53 8.10 0.20
CA HIS A 87 -4.10 7.77 0.08
C HIS A 87 -3.30 8.89 -0.57
N ARG A 88 -3.82 9.54 -1.61
CA ARG A 88 -3.14 10.67 -2.26
C ARG A 88 -2.97 11.85 -1.32
N VAL A 89 -4.04 12.24 -0.60
CA VAL A 89 -3.99 13.37 0.33
C VAL A 89 -3.05 13.08 1.48
N VAL A 90 -3.21 11.92 2.14
CA VAL A 90 -2.34 11.47 3.24
C VAL A 90 -0.89 11.33 2.77
N GLY A 91 -0.68 10.82 1.55
CA GLY A 91 0.65 10.66 0.97
C GLY A 91 1.38 11.99 0.74
N PHE A 92 0.70 13.00 0.21
CA PHE A 92 1.31 14.33 0.09
C PHE A 92 1.54 14.98 1.46
N LEU A 93 0.58 14.88 2.37
CA LEU A 93 0.74 15.43 3.71
C LEU A 93 1.93 14.81 4.44
N SER A 94 2.02 13.48 4.47
CA SER A 94 3.14 12.77 5.10
C SER A 94 4.48 13.12 4.45
N PHE A 95 4.52 13.29 3.12
CA PHE A 95 5.73 13.66 2.41
C PHE A 95 6.18 15.09 2.74
N TYR A 96 5.27 16.07 2.76
CA TYR A 96 5.62 17.43 3.17
C TYR A 96 6.10 17.49 4.62
N LEU A 97 5.46 16.75 5.53
CA LEU A 97 5.91 16.62 6.91
C LEU A 97 7.30 15.99 6.99
N LEU A 98 7.62 14.99 6.17
CA LEU A 98 8.94 14.39 6.07
C LEU A 98 10.00 15.41 5.64
N ILE A 99 9.74 16.17 4.59
CA ILE A 99 10.68 17.21 4.14
C ILE A 99 10.85 18.30 5.20
N THR A 100 9.76 18.73 5.85
CA THR A 100 9.81 19.68 6.96
C THR A 100 10.64 19.13 8.12
N HIS A 101 10.45 17.86 8.49
CA HIS A 101 11.27 17.17 9.49
C HIS A 101 12.76 17.26 9.15
N ILE A 102 13.14 16.86 7.95
CA ILE A 102 14.56 16.86 7.52
C ILE A 102 15.15 18.25 7.58
N VAL A 103 14.44 19.24 7.04
CA VAL A 103 14.91 20.64 7.04
C VAL A 103 15.07 21.17 8.46
N LEU A 104 14.07 20.99 9.32
CA LEU A 104 14.11 21.49 10.70
C LEU A 104 15.19 20.82 11.54
N ILE A 105 15.39 19.51 11.37
CA ILE A 105 16.48 18.80 12.06
C ILE A 105 17.84 19.31 11.60
N ILE A 106 18.07 19.42 10.30
CA ILE A 106 19.37 19.89 9.77
C ILE A 106 19.66 21.32 10.23
N VAL A 107 18.68 22.24 10.12
CA VAL A 107 18.86 23.65 10.51
C VAL A 107 19.02 23.77 12.04
N GLY A 108 18.28 23.00 12.82
CA GLY A 108 18.42 22.98 14.28
C GLY A 108 19.78 22.49 14.73
N TYR A 109 20.30 21.39 14.18
CA TYR A 109 21.64 20.89 14.46
C TYR A 109 22.76 21.82 13.96
N ALA A 110 22.52 22.56 12.87
CA ALA A 110 23.44 23.58 12.38
C ALA A 110 23.35 24.89 13.16
N SER A 111 22.57 24.97 14.26
CA SER A 111 22.35 26.18 15.09
C SER A 111 21.98 27.41 14.26
N GLY A 112 21.24 27.20 13.12
CA GLY A 112 20.87 28.24 12.20
C GLY A 112 22.00 28.80 11.32
N GLN A 113 23.21 28.24 11.41
CA GLN A 113 24.38 28.71 10.63
C GLN A 113 24.46 28.01 9.27
N TRP A 114 24.20 28.74 8.20
CA TRP A 114 24.21 28.20 6.85
C TRP A 114 25.59 27.68 6.40
N SER A 115 26.67 28.22 6.91
CA SER A 115 28.05 27.82 6.60
C SER A 115 28.38 26.39 7.02
N VAL A 116 27.72 25.87 8.07
CA VAL A 116 27.97 24.52 8.61
C VAL A 116 26.91 23.46 8.21
N VAL A 117 25.88 23.84 7.45
CA VAL A 117 24.81 22.91 7.05
C VAL A 117 25.36 21.67 6.36
N LEU A 118 26.29 21.83 5.43
CA LEU A 118 26.84 20.70 4.68
C LEU A 118 27.67 19.75 5.57
N SER A 119 28.48 20.30 6.48
CA SER A 119 29.20 19.50 7.47
C SER A 119 28.28 18.82 8.45
N THR A 120 27.18 19.47 8.86
CA THR A 120 26.13 18.88 9.71
C THR A 120 25.46 17.69 9.02
N VAL A 121 25.11 17.83 7.75
CA VAL A 121 24.52 16.70 6.97
C VAL A 121 25.51 15.54 6.89
N TRP A 122 26.79 15.82 6.63
CA TRP A 122 27.83 14.80 6.60
C TRP A 122 27.98 14.09 7.96
N ASP A 123 28.03 14.86 9.06
CA ASP A 123 28.09 14.33 10.41
C ASP A 123 26.90 13.43 10.74
N LEU A 124 25.67 13.89 10.42
CA LEU A 124 24.46 13.09 10.61
C LEU A 124 24.51 11.77 9.85
N ILE A 125 24.99 11.76 8.60
CA ILE A 125 25.07 10.54 7.78
C ILE A 125 26.13 9.57 8.32
N THR A 126 27.25 10.06 8.80
CA THR A 126 28.41 9.22 9.17
C THR A 126 28.37 8.75 10.62
N ASN A 127 27.86 9.57 11.54
CA ASN A 127 27.97 9.35 12.97
C ASN A 127 26.65 8.92 13.64
N TYR A 128 25.51 9.05 12.94
CA TYR A 128 24.21 8.66 13.52
C TYR A 128 23.65 7.39 12.87
N GLY A 129 23.38 6.38 13.69
CA GLY A 129 22.92 5.07 13.22
C GLY A 129 21.61 5.13 12.42
N GLY A 130 21.59 4.50 11.26
CA GLY A 130 20.39 4.41 10.41
C GLY A 130 20.12 5.63 9.52
N ILE A 131 20.81 6.77 9.72
CA ILE A 131 20.58 7.98 8.93
C ILE A 131 20.90 7.77 7.45
N LEU A 132 21.98 7.06 7.10
CA LEU A 132 22.30 6.74 5.71
C LEU A 132 21.14 5.96 5.04
N LEU A 133 20.54 5.01 5.74
CA LEU A 133 19.37 4.26 5.25
C LEU A 133 18.15 5.16 5.11
N ALA A 134 17.93 6.08 6.05
CA ALA A 134 16.85 7.06 5.98
C ALA A 134 17.01 8.01 4.78
N PHE A 135 18.24 8.42 4.44
CA PHE A 135 18.52 9.17 3.20
C PHE A 135 18.16 8.37 1.96
N GLY A 136 18.55 7.10 1.89
CA GLY A 136 18.14 6.19 0.80
C GLY A 136 16.62 6.04 0.73
N GLY A 137 15.98 5.91 1.88
CA GLY A 137 14.52 5.86 1.99
C GLY A 137 13.84 7.13 1.49
N THR A 138 14.37 8.29 1.88
CA THR A 138 13.89 9.61 1.42
C THR A 138 14.05 9.76 -0.09
N ALA A 139 15.16 9.33 -0.68
CA ALA A 139 15.35 9.34 -2.13
C ALA A 139 14.30 8.47 -2.84
N CYS A 140 13.98 7.29 -2.33
CA CYS A 140 12.91 6.45 -2.84
C CYS A 140 11.54 7.16 -2.77
N LEU A 141 11.23 7.82 -1.65
CA LEU A 141 9.96 8.54 -1.48
C LEU A 141 9.87 9.76 -2.39
N ILE A 142 10.95 10.53 -2.56
CA ILE A 142 11.03 11.64 -3.52
C ILE A 142 10.75 11.14 -4.94
N MET A 143 11.38 10.04 -5.37
CA MET A 143 11.15 9.42 -6.67
C MET A 143 9.68 9.01 -6.85
N VAL A 144 9.08 8.39 -5.82
CA VAL A 144 7.65 8.00 -5.83
C VAL A 144 6.75 9.23 -6.00
N VAL A 145 7.01 10.31 -5.26
CA VAL A 145 6.21 11.55 -5.35
C VAL A 145 6.36 12.18 -6.72
N ILE A 146 7.59 12.38 -7.22
CA ILE A 146 7.86 12.98 -8.53
C ILE A 146 7.14 12.19 -9.63
N THR A 147 7.27 10.87 -9.64
CA THR A 147 6.63 10.01 -10.66
C THR A 147 5.12 9.93 -10.53
N SER A 148 4.55 10.30 -9.37
CA SER A 148 3.10 10.30 -9.11
C SER A 148 2.41 11.62 -9.42
N VAL A 149 3.15 12.71 -9.63
CA VAL A 149 2.59 13.99 -10.11
C VAL A 149 1.93 13.79 -11.49
N LYS A 150 0.78 14.42 -11.71
CA LYS A 150 -0.03 14.24 -12.93
C LYS A 150 0.77 14.39 -14.23
N ALA A 151 1.68 15.35 -14.30
CA ALA A 151 2.49 15.62 -15.50
C ALA A 151 3.45 14.45 -15.80
N ALA A 152 4.16 13.95 -14.80
CA ALA A 152 5.07 12.81 -14.93
C ALA A 152 4.29 11.51 -15.18
N ARG A 153 3.20 11.31 -14.44
CA ARG A 153 2.33 10.14 -14.53
C ARG A 153 1.75 9.93 -15.94
N ARG A 154 1.43 11.00 -16.66
CA ARG A 154 0.92 10.92 -18.04
C ARG A 154 1.97 10.46 -19.05
N ARG A 155 3.25 10.64 -18.76
CA ARG A 155 4.38 10.23 -19.62
C ARG A 155 4.83 8.80 -19.38
N LEU A 156 4.45 8.20 -18.24
CA LEU A 156 4.85 6.86 -17.86
C LEU A 156 3.79 5.83 -18.25
N ARG A 157 4.24 4.68 -18.73
CA ARG A 157 3.38 3.50 -18.87
C ARG A 157 2.92 3.06 -17.47
N TYR A 158 1.70 2.55 -17.36
CA TYR A 158 1.12 2.15 -16.08
C TYR A 158 2.01 1.17 -15.31
N GLU A 159 2.59 0.21 -16.01
CA GLU A 159 3.44 -0.82 -15.41
C GLU A 159 4.72 -0.23 -14.83
N SER A 160 5.39 0.65 -15.58
CA SER A 160 6.61 1.33 -15.12
C SER A 160 6.32 2.22 -13.91
N TRP A 161 5.26 3.01 -13.96
CA TRP A 161 4.81 3.80 -12.83
C TRP A 161 4.51 2.94 -11.62
N HIS A 162 3.80 1.81 -11.80
CA HIS A 162 3.44 0.93 -10.69
C HIS A 162 4.69 0.31 -10.03
N LEU A 163 5.67 -0.09 -10.81
CA LEU A 163 6.95 -0.61 -10.29
C LEU A 163 7.70 0.48 -9.50
N LEU A 164 7.84 1.69 -10.07
CA LEU A 164 8.46 2.82 -9.36
C LEU A 164 7.70 3.15 -8.07
N HIS A 165 6.37 3.09 -8.08
CA HIS A 165 5.56 3.36 -6.88
C HIS A 165 5.76 2.31 -5.77
N LEU A 166 6.14 1.07 -6.10
CA LEU A 166 6.46 0.05 -5.10
C LEU A 166 7.72 0.36 -4.29
N TYR A 167 8.63 1.20 -4.81
CA TYR A 167 9.77 1.71 -4.03
C TYR A 167 9.33 2.54 -2.81
N GLY A 168 8.07 2.96 -2.75
CA GLY A 168 7.49 3.55 -1.53
C GLY A 168 7.55 2.61 -0.33
N TYR A 169 7.34 1.31 -0.51
CA TYR A 169 7.50 0.32 0.57
C TYR A 169 8.96 0.20 1.02
N LEU A 170 9.89 0.21 0.05
CA LEU A 170 11.31 0.21 0.36
C LEU A 170 11.71 1.49 1.11
N GLY A 171 11.22 2.66 0.66
CA GLY A 171 11.49 3.94 1.29
C GLY A 171 11.03 3.99 2.75
N VAL A 172 9.81 3.52 3.01
CA VAL A 172 9.28 3.43 4.39
C VAL A 172 10.10 2.43 5.22
N GLY A 173 10.44 1.25 4.67
CA GLY A 173 11.24 0.23 5.37
C GLY A 173 12.65 0.69 5.72
N LEU A 174 13.31 1.43 4.82
CA LEU A 174 14.65 1.99 5.06
C LEU A 174 14.68 3.10 6.13
N ALA A 175 13.54 3.73 6.42
CA ALA A 175 13.44 4.70 7.50
C ALA A 175 13.35 4.04 8.91
N LEU A 176 12.99 2.75 9.01
CA LEU A 176 12.81 2.08 10.30
C LEU A 176 14.09 2.04 11.16
N PRO A 177 15.29 1.70 10.64
CA PRO A 177 16.50 1.70 11.45
C PRO A 177 16.81 3.04 12.09
N HIS A 178 16.62 4.16 11.37
CA HIS A 178 16.77 5.50 11.93
C HIS A 178 15.80 5.73 13.09
N GLN A 179 14.54 5.33 12.95
CA GLN A 179 13.52 5.49 13.98
C GLN A 179 13.86 4.69 15.25
N LEU A 180 14.50 3.52 15.11
CA LEU A 180 14.87 2.68 16.25
C LEU A 180 16.18 3.10 16.92
N TRP A 181 17.16 3.58 16.15
CA TRP A 181 18.50 3.85 16.68
C TRP A 181 18.73 5.30 17.11
N THR A 182 18.04 6.24 16.46
CA THR A 182 18.16 7.68 16.76
C THR A 182 16.84 8.34 17.13
N GLY A 183 15.71 7.69 16.88
CA GLY A 183 14.39 8.18 17.25
C GLY A 183 14.09 8.01 18.73
N GLN A 184 14.11 9.10 19.49
CA GLN A 184 13.91 9.05 20.95
C GLN A 184 12.52 8.56 21.34
N GLU A 185 11.46 8.94 20.60
CA GLU A 185 10.06 8.71 20.96
C GLU A 185 9.58 7.26 20.74
N PHE A 186 10.32 6.46 19.95
CA PHE A 186 9.89 5.09 19.62
C PHE A 186 10.06 4.11 20.79
N LEU A 187 11.12 4.27 21.58
CA LEU A 187 11.51 3.31 22.60
C LEU A 187 11.51 3.89 24.03
N GLN A 188 11.11 5.14 24.21
CA GLN A 188 11.16 5.82 25.51
C GLN A 188 10.18 5.27 26.54
N SER A 189 9.01 4.78 26.10
CA SER A 189 8.03 4.16 26.99
C SER A 189 7.53 2.85 26.43
N PRO A 190 7.16 1.87 27.28
CA PRO A 190 6.55 0.62 26.85
C PRO A 190 5.31 0.84 25.96
N ALA A 191 4.49 1.83 26.28
CA ALA A 191 3.29 2.17 25.53
C ALA A 191 3.61 2.67 24.11
N ALA A 192 4.60 3.58 23.97
CA ALA A 192 5.06 4.06 22.67
C ALA A 192 5.65 2.89 21.84
N THR A 193 6.48 2.06 22.46
CA THR A 193 7.07 0.88 21.84
C THR A 193 5.99 -0.06 21.30
N VAL A 194 4.99 -0.39 22.12
CA VAL A 194 3.86 -1.26 21.70
C VAL A 194 3.08 -0.61 20.56
N TYR A 195 2.78 0.67 20.62
CA TYR A 195 2.07 1.39 19.56
C TYR A 195 2.81 1.30 18.21
N TRP A 196 4.08 1.70 18.18
CA TRP A 196 4.87 1.75 16.96
C TRP A 196 5.07 0.35 16.35
N TRP A 197 5.42 -0.65 17.17
CA TRP A 197 5.55 -2.02 16.68
C TRP A 197 4.23 -2.60 16.20
N THR A 198 3.11 -2.28 16.86
CA THR A 198 1.77 -2.70 16.40
C THR A 198 1.44 -2.07 15.06
N LEU A 199 1.69 -0.78 14.88
CA LEU A 199 1.43 -0.08 13.62
C LEU A 199 2.31 -0.60 12.48
N TRP A 200 3.60 -0.84 12.73
CA TRP A 200 4.53 -1.47 11.78
C TRP A 200 4.11 -2.90 11.43
N ALA A 201 3.80 -3.71 12.42
CA ALA A 201 3.35 -5.07 12.22
C ALA A 201 2.02 -5.13 11.44
N ALA A 202 1.08 -4.24 11.73
CA ALA A 202 -0.16 -4.11 11.00
C ALA A 202 0.09 -3.71 9.55
N ALA A 203 0.92 -2.70 9.29
CA ALA A 203 1.23 -2.24 7.93
C ALA A 203 1.96 -3.33 7.12
N ALA A 204 3.04 -3.90 7.64
CA ALA A 204 3.80 -4.95 6.98
C ALA A 204 2.98 -6.24 6.85
N GLY A 205 2.33 -6.69 7.92
CA GLY A 205 1.54 -7.90 7.96
C GLY A 205 0.36 -7.88 6.99
N THR A 206 -0.35 -6.75 6.88
CA THR A 206 -1.45 -6.62 5.93
C THR A 206 -0.94 -6.65 4.47
N VAL A 207 0.16 -5.99 4.17
CA VAL A 207 0.76 -6.04 2.83
C VAL A 207 1.19 -7.47 2.50
N VAL A 208 1.93 -8.13 3.40
CA VAL A 208 2.38 -9.51 3.19
C VAL A 208 1.18 -10.45 3.02
N LEU A 209 0.18 -10.36 3.90
CA LEU A 209 -0.98 -11.27 3.88
C LEU A 209 -1.86 -11.05 2.64
N TRP A 210 -2.33 -9.82 2.39
CA TRP A 210 -3.33 -9.56 1.33
C TRP A 210 -2.73 -9.30 -0.05
N ARG A 211 -1.49 -8.79 -0.14
CA ARG A 211 -0.87 -8.50 -1.44
C ARG A 211 0.06 -9.59 -1.94
N VAL A 212 0.63 -10.40 -1.05
CA VAL A 212 1.61 -11.44 -1.41
C VAL A 212 1.05 -12.83 -1.11
N TRP A 213 0.86 -13.14 0.17
CA TRP A 213 0.51 -14.50 0.59
C TRP A 213 -0.81 -15.00 0.02
N LEU A 214 -1.90 -14.28 0.24
CA LEU A 214 -3.23 -14.71 -0.17
C LEU A 214 -3.37 -14.90 -1.69
N PRO A 215 -2.85 -14.01 -2.58
CA PRO A 215 -2.80 -14.26 -4.01
C PRO A 215 -1.98 -15.48 -4.42
N LEU A 216 -0.81 -15.68 -3.81
CA LEU A 216 0.05 -16.85 -4.08
C LEU A 216 -0.64 -18.14 -3.62
N TRP A 217 -1.15 -18.16 -2.41
CA TRP A 217 -1.89 -19.30 -1.87
C TRP A 217 -3.10 -19.68 -2.74
N ARG A 218 -3.90 -18.69 -3.16
CA ARG A 218 -5.04 -18.92 -4.07
C ARG A 218 -4.57 -19.46 -5.41
N SER A 219 -3.50 -18.92 -5.97
CA SER A 219 -2.93 -19.42 -7.24
C SER A 219 -2.45 -20.87 -7.12
N ALA A 220 -1.78 -21.23 -6.03
CA ALA A 220 -1.33 -22.58 -5.77
C ALA A 220 -2.48 -23.55 -5.50
N ARG A 221 -3.54 -23.08 -4.78
CA ARG A 221 -4.69 -23.91 -4.41
C ARG A 221 -5.61 -24.22 -5.59
N TYR A 222 -5.90 -23.21 -6.41
CA TYR A 222 -6.86 -23.36 -7.53
C TYR A 222 -6.21 -23.76 -8.84
N ARG A 223 -4.90 -23.59 -9.01
CA ARG A 223 -4.08 -23.99 -10.18
C ARG A 223 -4.79 -23.70 -11.50
N LEU A 224 -5.25 -22.48 -11.68
CA LEU A 224 -5.99 -22.07 -12.86
C LEU A 224 -5.15 -22.20 -14.12
N ARG A 225 -5.73 -22.78 -15.16
CA ARG A 225 -5.15 -22.89 -16.50
C ARG A 225 -6.16 -22.44 -17.54
N VAL A 226 -5.69 -21.86 -18.63
CA VAL A 226 -6.51 -21.54 -19.78
C VAL A 226 -6.84 -22.84 -20.51
N ALA A 227 -8.10 -23.19 -20.55
CA ALA A 227 -8.60 -24.38 -21.27
C ALA A 227 -8.95 -24.05 -22.72
N GLY A 228 -9.38 -22.81 -22.99
CA GLY A 228 -9.75 -22.37 -24.33
C GLY A 228 -9.97 -20.87 -24.36
N VAL A 229 -9.86 -20.32 -25.56
CA VAL A 229 -10.11 -18.92 -25.85
C VAL A 229 -11.03 -18.85 -27.05
N VAL A 230 -12.16 -18.18 -26.92
CA VAL A 230 -13.16 -18.02 -27.98
C VAL A 230 -13.35 -16.54 -28.25
N ARG A 231 -13.23 -16.14 -29.50
CA ARG A 231 -13.52 -14.77 -29.93
C ARG A 231 -15.03 -14.67 -30.19
N GLU A 232 -15.73 -13.92 -29.38
CA GLU A 232 -17.18 -13.74 -29.46
C GLU A 232 -17.54 -12.61 -30.43
N SER A 233 -16.70 -11.58 -30.51
CA SER A 233 -16.84 -10.45 -31.45
C SER A 233 -15.48 -9.84 -31.75
N ALA A 234 -15.45 -8.74 -32.53
CA ALA A 234 -14.21 -8.00 -32.83
C ALA A 234 -13.46 -7.58 -31.54
N ASP A 235 -14.22 -7.20 -30.50
CA ASP A 235 -13.68 -6.60 -29.26
C ASP A 235 -13.89 -7.46 -28.01
N VAL A 236 -14.57 -8.61 -28.10
CA VAL A 236 -14.91 -9.46 -26.97
C VAL A 236 -14.34 -10.85 -27.13
N VAL A 237 -13.58 -11.26 -26.12
CA VAL A 237 -12.98 -12.59 -26.04
C VAL A 237 -13.41 -13.29 -24.76
N SER A 238 -13.87 -14.53 -24.88
CA SER A 238 -14.18 -15.41 -23.75
C SER A 238 -13.00 -16.33 -23.45
N VAL A 239 -12.56 -16.33 -22.21
CA VAL A 239 -11.49 -17.21 -21.72
C VAL A 239 -12.08 -18.27 -20.82
N TYR A 240 -11.96 -19.53 -21.23
CA TYR A 240 -12.37 -20.66 -20.43
C TYR A 240 -11.22 -21.09 -19.53
N LEU A 241 -11.49 -21.17 -18.23
CA LEU A 241 -10.49 -21.57 -17.24
C LEU A 241 -10.86 -22.93 -16.66
N THR A 242 -9.87 -23.77 -16.51
CA THR A 242 -9.92 -24.99 -15.72
C THR A 242 -9.04 -24.86 -14.49
N GLY A 243 -9.34 -25.60 -13.45
CA GLY A 243 -8.57 -25.55 -12.21
C GLY A 243 -9.07 -26.56 -11.20
N HIS A 244 -8.45 -26.54 -10.03
CA HIS A 244 -8.79 -27.44 -8.92
C HIS A 244 -9.86 -26.79 -8.04
N ARG A 245 -10.93 -27.52 -7.67
CA ARG A 245 -11.98 -27.06 -6.74
C ARG A 245 -12.58 -25.70 -7.08
N LEU A 246 -12.88 -25.44 -8.37
CA LEU A 246 -13.48 -24.18 -8.81
C LEU A 246 -14.88 -23.95 -8.23
N ASP A 247 -15.57 -25.01 -7.80
CA ASP A 247 -16.83 -24.98 -7.07
C ASP A 247 -16.74 -24.20 -5.75
N ARG A 248 -15.57 -24.25 -5.11
CA ARG A 248 -15.28 -23.53 -3.83
C ARG A 248 -14.72 -22.13 -4.01
N LEU A 249 -14.52 -21.69 -5.24
CA LEU A 249 -14.09 -20.32 -5.49
C LEU A 249 -15.29 -19.39 -5.26
N PRO A 250 -15.25 -18.46 -4.28
CA PRO A 250 -16.39 -17.62 -3.91
C PRO A 250 -16.60 -16.52 -4.96
N LEU A 251 -17.13 -16.89 -6.11
CA LEU A 251 -17.36 -16.00 -7.23
C LEU A 251 -18.85 -16.01 -7.59
N ARG A 252 -19.38 -14.82 -7.85
CA ARG A 252 -20.75 -14.60 -8.31
C ARG A 252 -20.75 -14.04 -9.73
N ALA A 253 -21.82 -14.31 -10.49
CA ALA A 253 -22.03 -13.72 -11.80
C ALA A 253 -21.96 -12.18 -11.70
N GLY A 254 -21.38 -11.53 -12.72
CA GLY A 254 -21.20 -10.08 -12.73
C GLY A 254 -19.98 -9.56 -11.95
N GLN A 255 -19.26 -10.41 -11.22
CA GLN A 255 -18.03 -10.01 -10.54
C GLN A 255 -16.84 -9.99 -11.50
N PHE A 256 -15.86 -9.11 -11.20
CA PHE A 256 -14.59 -9.04 -11.92
C PHE A 256 -13.48 -9.70 -11.11
N ILE A 257 -12.65 -10.49 -11.80
CA ILE A 257 -11.37 -10.94 -11.23
C ILE A 257 -10.21 -10.41 -12.07
N ASN A 258 -9.07 -10.20 -11.41
CA ASN A 258 -7.83 -9.89 -12.08
C ASN A 258 -7.03 -11.18 -12.30
N ILE A 259 -6.77 -11.51 -13.56
CA ILE A 259 -5.99 -12.69 -13.95
C ILE A 259 -4.63 -12.24 -14.48
N ARG A 260 -3.58 -12.96 -14.12
CA ARG A 260 -2.24 -12.80 -14.66
C ARG A 260 -1.84 -14.07 -15.38
N PHE A 261 -1.38 -13.94 -16.63
CA PHE A 261 -0.88 -15.05 -17.43
C PHE A 261 0.62 -15.18 -17.24
N LEU A 262 1.05 -16.12 -16.40
CA LEU A 262 2.46 -16.23 -15.96
C LEU A 262 3.43 -16.68 -17.04
N SER A 263 2.93 -17.37 -18.07
CA SER A 263 3.73 -17.95 -19.17
C SER A 263 3.90 -17.02 -20.37
N GLN A 264 3.48 -15.75 -20.27
CA GLN A 264 3.56 -14.81 -21.39
C GLN A 264 4.38 -13.55 -21.06
N PRO A 265 4.96 -12.90 -22.09
CA PRO A 265 5.51 -11.56 -21.94
C PRO A 265 4.44 -10.61 -21.39
N GLY A 266 4.77 -9.84 -20.35
CA GLY A 266 3.79 -9.01 -19.63
C GLY A 266 3.05 -9.72 -18.51
N TRP A 267 3.56 -10.82 -17.96
CA TRP A 267 3.03 -11.57 -16.80
C TRP A 267 2.77 -10.69 -15.56
N THR A 268 3.41 -9.53 -15.48
CA THR A 268 3.18 -8.53 -14.42
C THR A 268 1.82 -7.82 -14.58
N ARG A 269 1.22 -7.84 -15.79
CA ARG A 269 -0.08 -7.22 -16.05
C ARG A 269 -1.20 -8.04 -15.45
N ALA A 270 -2.08 -7.36 -14.72
CA ALA A 270 -3.32 -7.95 -14.25
C ALA A 270 -4.45 -7.52 -15.19
N ASN A 271 -5.06 -8.46 -15.87
CA ASN A 271 -6.17 -8.22 -16.78
C ASN A 271 -7.49 -8.45 -16.02
N PRO A 272 -8.42 -7.47 -16.00
CA PRO A 272 -9.72 -7.65 -15.39
C PRO A 272 -10.63 -8.46 -16.34
N PHE A 273 -11.22 -9.53 -15.83
CA PHE A 273 -12.22 -10.33 -16.52
C PHE A 273 -13.54 -10.30 -15.76
N SER A 274 -14.65 -10.10 -16.45
CA SER A 274 -15.98 -10.29 -15.89
C SER A 274 -16.36 -11.76 -15.90
N LEU A 275 -16.98 -12.23 -14.83
CA LEU A 275 -17.50 -13.60 -14.79
C LEU A 275 -18.87 -13.65 -15.46
N SER A 276 -18.94 -14.34 -16.59
CA SER A 276 -20.20 -14.73 -17.23
C SER A 276 -20.51 -16.17 -16.86
N ILE A 277 -21.60 -16.41 -16.14
CA ILE A 277 -22.16 -17.75 -15.96
C ILE A 277 -23.24 -17.89 -17.02
N ALA A 278 -23.07 -18.81 -17.97
CA ALA A 278 -24.14 -19.16 -18.90
C ALA A 278 -25.29 -19.74 -18.09
N ALA A 279 -26.44 -19.06 -18.05
CA ALA A 279 -27.63 -19.60 -17.48
C ALA A 279 -28.05 -20.83 -18.28
N GLY A 280 -28.11 -22.00 -17.64
CA GLY A 280 -28.81 -23.17 -18.18
C GLY A 280 -28.01 -24.22 -18.97
N GLN A 281 -26.67 -24.21 -18.99
CA GLN A 281 -25.95 -25.40 -19.45
C GLN A 281 -25.68 -26.33 -18.26
N PRO A 282 -26.21 -27.59 -18.28
CA PRO A 282 -25.82 -28.61 -17.34
C PRO A 282 -24.32 -28.83 -17.48
N HIS A 283 -23.59 -28.81 -16.36
CA HIS A 283 -22.20 -29.22 -16.34
C HIS A 283 -22.16 -30.67 -16.86
N ALA A 284 -21.71 -30.86 -18.10
CA ALA A 284 -21.27 -32.18 -18.49
C ALA A 284 -20.16 -32.55 -17.50
N ALA A 285 -20.50 -33.44 -16.60
CA ALA A 285 -19.60 -34.06 -15.67
C ALA A 285 -18.61 -34.90 -16.46
N ASP A 286 -17.51 -34.30 -16.88
CA ASP A 286 -16.41 -35.03 -17.45
C ASP A 286 -15.21 -34.93 -16.49
N HIS A 287 -14.97 -36.02 -15.81
CA HIS A 287 -13.78 -36.39 -15.07
C HIS A 287 -13.19 -35.29 -14.10
N GLY A 288 -14.00 -34.74 -13.20
CA GLY A 288 -13.50 -34.00 -12.03
C GLY A 288 -12.92 -32.63 -12.31
N LYS A 289 -13.05 -32.08 -13.52
CA LYS A 289 -12.57 -30.73 -13.86
C LYS A 289 -13.74 -29.79 -14.14
N SER A 290 -14.03 -28.87 -13.24
CA SER A 290 -15.03 -27.82 -13.49
C SER A 290 -14.46 -26.74 -14.41
N ARG A 291 -15.26 -26.26 -15.38
CA ARG A 291 -14.91 -25.16 -16.30
C ARG A 291 -15.74 -23.93 -15.96
N ARG A 292 -15.13 -22.73 -15.99
CA ARG A 292 -15.84 -21.45 -15.87
C ARG A 292 -15.47 -20.52 -17.02
N ARG A 293 -16.43 -19.75 -17.52
CA ARG A 293 -16.28 -18.81 -18.65
C ARG A 293 -16.01 -17.40 -18.16
N TRP A 294 -15.11 -16.70 -18.85
CA TRP A 294 -14.69 -15.33 -18.56
C TRP A 294 -14.60 -14.49 -19.83
N GLN A 295 -14.93 -13.22 -19.79
CA GLN A 295 -14.92 -12.32 -20.95
C GLN A 295 -13.98 -11.12 -20.74
N HIS A 296 -13.27 -10.73 -21.80
CA HIS A 296 -12.38 -9.57 -21.83
C HIS A 296 -12.32 -8.94 -23.24
N THR A 297 -12.01 -7.65 -23.30
CA THR A 297 -12.10 -6.83 -24.51
C THR A 297 -10.82 -6.70 -25.34
N THR A 298 -9.68 -7.32 -25.05
CA THR A 298 -8.49 -7.36 -25.96
C THR A 298 -7.32 -8.20 -25.42
N GLY A 299 -6.52 -8.80 -26.33
CA GLY A 299 -5.17 -9.29 -26.06
C GLY A 299 -5.03 -10.61 -25.27
N VAL A 300 -5.67 -11.68 -25.66
CA VAL A 300 -5.73 -12.95 -24.92
C VAL A 300 -4.73 -13.99 -25.43
N PRO A 301 -4.08 -14.79 -24.55
CA PRO A 301 -3.14 -15.86 -24.90
C PRO A 301 -3.81 -17.12 -25.45
N ALA A 302 -3.05 -17.94 -26.17
CA ALA A 302 -3.46 -19.25 -26.66
C ALA A 302 -3.73 -20.25 -25.51
N ALA A 303 -4.51 -21.32 -25.79
CA ALA A 303 -4.84 -22.35 -24.81
C ALA A 303 -3.62 -23.03 -24.21
N GLY A 304 -3.68 -23.39 -22.93
CA GLY A 304 -2.64 -24.13 -22.21
C GLY A 304 -1.74 -23.30 -21.26
N HIS A 305 -1.93 -21.99 -21.18
CA HIS A 305 -1.12 -21.11 -20.31
C HIS A 305 -1.50 -21.19 -18.82
N VAL A 306 -0.50 -21.07 -17.94
CA VAL A 306 -0.69 -21.04 -16.48
C VAL A 306 -1.14 -19.64 -16.04
N CYS A 307 -2.18 -19.58 -15.21
CA CYS A 307 -2.74 -18.33 -14.69
C CYS A 307 -2.54 -18.21 -13.18
N ALA A 308 -2.12 -17.04 -12.70
CA ALA A 308 -2.20 -16.68 -11.30
C ALA A 308 -3.44 -15.81 -11.04
N VAL A 309 -4.27 -16.20 -10.08
CA VAL A 309 -5.48 -15.45 -9.72
C VAL A 309 -5.20 -14.49 -8.59
N ARG A 310 -5.37 -13.21 -8.85
CA ARG A 310 -5.43 -12.19 -7.83
C ARG A 310 -6.91 -11.85 -7.58
N GLY A 311 -7.49 -12.47 -6.54
CA GLY A 311 -8.88 -12.23 -6.23
C GLY A 311 -9.10 -10.81 -5.69
N THR A 312 -9.86 -10.00 -6.41
CA THR A 312 -10.58 -8.88 -5.85
C THR A 312 -12.01 -8.99 -6.33
N VAL A 313 -12.87 -9.42 -5.43
CA VAL A 313 -14.31 -9.46 -5.65
C VAL A 313 -14.80 -8.02 -5.57
N ARG A 314 -15.30 -7.45 -6.65
CA ARG A 314 -16.15 -6.27 -6.59
C ARG A 314 -17.57 -6.77 -6.39
N ALA A 315 -18.21 -6.39 -5.30
CA ALA A 315 -19.66 -6.44 -5.23
C ALA A 315 -20.24 -5.35 -6.16
N PRO A 316 -21.39 -5.57 -6.78
CA PRO A 316 -22.07 -4.57 -7.58
C PRO A 316 -22.40 -3.31 -6.79
#